data_4d684ecab1b2608a45b71bf53ed7b6b4
#
_entry.id   4d684ecab1b2608a45b71bf53ed7b6b4
#
_cell.length_a   1.000
_cell.length_b   1.000
_cell.length_c   1.000
_cell.angle_alpha   90.00
_cell.angle_beta   90.00
_cell.angle_gamma   90.00
#
_symmetry.space_group_name_H-M   'P 1'
#
loop_
_entity.id
_entity.type
_entity.pdbx_description
1 polymer ?
#
loop_
_entity_poly.entity_id
_entity_poly.type
_entity_poly.pdbx_seq_one_letter_code
_entity_poly.pdbx_strand_id
1 'polypeptide(L)'
;LATRTPMLESWFHGLEKVYTVHKFTAILSIILLTFHNYSIGSLWGSRLAGQFGNIAIYIFISIVLVAYLGKYLQYEAWRWIHRLVYLAYIFGLFHVYMIMGNRLLTFNLLSVVVGIYAILGLAARFYIIFLYQKISFTYLGKITNLKRLNHDTREIEIHLSRPFHYQAGQFAFLKIFQEGFETAPHPFSISGGQGRTLYFTVKNSGDHTKNIYDNLKIGSKVAVDRAYGHMIMKQGQENQVWIAGGIGITPFISYIREHPILDKKVNFYYSFRGKENAVYLDLLRDYESKNPQFELHLIDSTKD
;
A
#
# COMPACT_ATOMS: atom_id res chain seq x y z
N LEU A 1 -11.18 -7.29 -0.16
CA LEU A 1 -11.87 -6.01 -0.03
C LEU A 1 -11.02 -4.90 -0.61
N ALA A 2 -11.64 -3.88 -1.16
CA ALA A 2 -11.00 -2.77 -1.86
C ALA A 2 -10.23 -1.84 -0.89
N THR A 3 -9.18 -2.36 -0.24
CA THR A 3 -8.41 -1.63 0.79
C THR A 3 -7.81 -0.31 0.29
N ARG A 4 -7.70 -0.12 -1.02
CA ARG A 4 -7.19 1.10 -1.66
C ARG A 4 -8.29 2.05 -2.13
N THR A 5 -9.54 1.90 -1.68
CA THR A 5 -10.58 2.86 -2.01
C THR A 5 -10.36 4.17 -1.26
N PRO A 6 -10.58 5.33 -1.91
CA PRO A 6 -10.45 6.64 -1.27
C PRO A 6 -11.24 6.75 0.02
N MET A 7 -12.46 6.23 0.03
CA MET A 7 -13.35 6.28 1.18
C MET A 7 -12.79 5.55 2.42
N LEU A 8 -12.26 4.34 2.25
CA LEU A 8 -11.67 3.60 3.37
C LEU A 8 -10.38 4.25 3.86
N GLU A 9 -9.52 4.70 2.93
CA GLU A 9 -8.26 5.34 3.28
C GLU A 9 -8.50 6.64 4.07
N SER A 10 -9.46 7.47 3.66
CA SER A 10 -9.80 8.69 4.39
C SER A 10 -10.47 8.40 5.73
N TRP A 11 -11.36 7.41 5.79
CA TRP A 11 -12.07 7.07 7.03
C TRP A 11 -11.13 6.49 8.11
N PHE A 12 -10.19 5.67 7.71
CA PHE A 12 -9.20 5.10 8.64
C PHE A 12 -7.92 5.96 8.81
N HIS A 13 -7.82 7.11 8.14
CA HIS A 13 -6.66 8.00 8.18
C HIS A 13 -5.34 7.30 7.83
N GLY A 14 -5.34 6.55 6.74
CA GLY A 14 -4.16 5.92 6.16
C GLY A 14 -4.31 4.45 5.81
N LEU A 15 -3.61 4.02 4.75
CA LEU A 15 -3.65 2.63 4.27
C LEU A 15 -3.08 1.64 5.29
N GLU A 16 -2.08 2.04 6.09
CA GLU A 16 -1.50 1.19 7.14
C GLU A 16 -2.54 0.81 8.20
N LYS A 17 -3.42 1.73 8.57
CA LYS A 17 -4.52 1.47 9.51
C LYS A 17 -5.58 0.57 8.89
N VAL A 18 -5.91 0.78 7.60
CA VAL A 18 -6.81 -0.12 6.87
C VAL A 18 -6.27 -1.54 6.85
N TYR A 19 -4.96 -1.73 6.60
CA TYR A 19 -4.34 -3.06 6.65
C TYR A 19 -4.30 -3.66 8.05
N THR A 20 -4.09 -2.85 9.07
CA THR A 20 -4.14 -3.30 10.48
C THR A 20 -5.52 -3.81 10.85
N VAL A 21 -6.57 -3.05 10.52
CA VAL A 21 -7.96 -3.45 10.73
C VAL A 21 -8.30 -4.71 9.92
N HIS A 22 -7.83 -4.80 8.68
CA HIS A 22 -8.01 -5.99 7.84
C HIS A 22 -7.39 -7.25 8.49
N LYS A 23 -6.18 -7.17 9.01
CA LYS A 23 -5.52 -8.29 9.72
C LYS A 23 -6.28 -8.68 10.98
N PHE A 24 -6.67 -7.69 11.79
CA PHE A 24 -7.43 -7.93 13.01
C PHE A 24 -8.78 -8.61 12.71
N THR A 25 -9.53 -8.09 11.74
CA THR A 25 -10.82 -8.67 11.36
C THR A 25 -10.68 -10.08 10.78
N ALA A 26 -9.59 -10.40 10.08
CA ALA A 26 -9.32 -11.75 9.59
C ALA A 26 -9.10 -12.74 10.74
N ILE A 27 -8.32 -12.36 11.75
CA ILE A 27 -8.09 -13.18 12.96
C ILE A 27 -9.39 -13.38 13.74
N LEU A 28 -10.13 -12.30 13.98
CA LEU A 28 -11.43 -12.36 14.66
C LEU A 28 -12.42 -13.27 13.92
N SER A 29 -12.43 -13.19 12.58
CA SER A 29 -13.26 -14.07 11.74
C SER A 29 -12.92 -15.56 11.91
N ILE A 30 -11.62 -15.92 12.01
CA ILE A 30 -11.22 -17.31 12.29
C ILE A 30 -11.78 -17.77 13.63
N ILE A 31 -11.63 -16.98 14.68
CA ILE A 31 -12.13 -17.32 16.02
C ILE A 31 -13.63 -17.56 15.97
N LEU A 32 -14.39 -16.64 15.38
CA LEU A 32 -15.85 -16.73 15.29
C LEU A 32 -16.31 -17.91 14.43
N LEU A 33 -15.67 -18.16 13.29
CA LEU A 33 -15.98 -19.28 12.40
C LEU A 33 -15.65 -20.64 13.05
N THR A 34 -14.54 -20.71 13.79
CA THR A 34 -14.17 -21.92 14.53
C THR A 34 -15.16 -22.21 15.65
N PHE A 35 -15.56 -21.17 16.40
CA PHE A 35 -16.61 -21.28 17.40
C PHE A 35 -17.95 -21.68 16.80
N HIS A 36 -18.35 -21.09 15.68
CA HIS A 36 -19.56 -21.47 14.94
C HIS A 36 -19.51 -22.94 14.51
N ASN A 37 -18.40 -23.38 13.90
CA ASN A 37 -18.25 -24.78 13.47
C ASN A 37 -18.28 -25.75 14.65
N TYR A 38 -17.63 -25.42 15.77
CA TYR A 38 -17.65 -26.25 16.99
C TYR A 38 -19.07 -26.37 17.57
N SER A 39 -19.79 -25.24 17.66
CA SER A 39 -21.11 -25.19 18.31
C SER A 39 -22.23 -25.91 17.53
N ILE A 40 -22.17 -25.91 16.20
CA ILE A 40 -23.24 -26.46 15.35
C ILE A 40 -22.78 -27.46 14.30
N GLY A 41 -21.48 -27.66 14.13
CA GLY A 41 -20.91 -28.55 13.11
C GLY A 41 -21.33 -30.00 13.28
N SER A 42 -21.53 -30.50 14.49
CA SER A 42 -22.05 -31.85 14.79
C SER A 42 -23.48 -32.07 14.27
N LEU A 43 -24.27 -31.01 14.16
CA LEU A 43 -25.66 -31.08 13.67
C LEU A 43 -25.79 -31.10 12.14
N TRP A 44 -24.82 -30.49 11.44
CA TRP A 44 -24.89 -30.19 10.01
C TRP A 44 -23.69 -30.68 9.19
N GLY A 45 -22.61 -31.12 9.84
CA GLY A 45 -21.33 -31.41 9.17
C GLY A 45 -21.40 -32.56 8.14
N SER A 46 -22.31 -33.54 8.30
CA SER A 46 -22.52 -34.63 7.36
C SER A 46 -23.44 -34.29 6.17
N ARG A 47 -24.18 -33.17 6.27
CA ARG A 47 -25.06 -32.69 5.20
C ARG A 47 -24.26 -31.88 4.18
N LEU A 48 -24.72 -31.86 2.93
CA LEU A 48 -24.06 -31.14 1.84
C LEU A 48 -23.80 -29.65 2.20
N ALA A 49 -24.79 -29.02 2.83
CA ALA A 49 -24.65 -27.65 3.32
C ALA A 49 -23.47 -27.50 4.31
N GLY A 50 -23.34 -28.42 5.27
CA GLY A 50 -22.23 -28.41 6.23
C GLY A 50 -20.86 -28.66 5.55
N GLN A 51 -20.82 -29.52 4.54
CA GLN A 51 -19.59 -29.76 3.75
C GLN A 51 -19.11 -28.47 3.07
N PHE A 52 -19.98 -27.67 2.45
CA PHE A 52 -19.63 -26.37 1.88
C PHE A 52 -19.09 -25.42 2.94
N GLY A 53 -19.68 -25.36 4.14
CA GLY A 53 -19.20 -24.58 5.26
C GLY A 53 -17.81 -25.00 5.71
N ASN A 54 -17.57 -26.31 5.85
CA ASN A 54 -16.26 -26.84 6.23
C ASN A 54 -15.18 -26.53 5.17
N ILE A 55 -15.50 -26.68 3.89
CA ILE A 55 -14.58 -26.30 2.81
C ILE A 55 -14.24 -24.81 2.90
N ALA A 56 -15.24 -23.95 3.08
CA ALA A 56 -15.04 -22.50 3.19
C ALA A 56 -14.10 -22.13 4.35
N ILE A 57 -14.33 -22.70 5.55
CA ILE A 57 -13.54 -22.41 6.74
C ILE A 57 -12.10 -22.92 6.60
N TYR A 58 -11.87 -24.12 6.05
CA TYR A 58 -10.54 -24.66 5.85
C TYR A 58 -9.74 -23.85 4.84
N ILE A 59 -10.35 -23.45 3.71
CA ILE A 59 -9.71 -22.56 2.75
C ILE A 59 -9.35 -21.23 3.43
N PHE A 60 -10.27 -20.63 4.20
CA PHE A 60 -10.06 -19.36 4.87
C PHE A 60 -8.93 -19.43 5.89
N ILE A 61 -8.90 -20.45 6.76
CA ILE A 61 -7.82 -20.67 7.73
C ILE A 61 -6.47 -20.83 7.02
N SER A 62 -6.43 -21.63 5.95
CA SER A 62 -5.21 -21.86 5.15
C SER A 62 -4.68 -20.55 4.57
N ILE A 63 -5.55 -19.70 4.05
CA ILE A 63 -5.16 -18.39 3.48
C ILE A 63 -4.60 -17.46 4.56
N VAL A 64 -5.22 -17.41 5.74
CA VAL A 64 -4.74 -16.54 6.83
C VAL A 64 -3.40 -17.06 7.36
N LEU A 65 -3.22 -18.37 7.48
CA LEU A 65 -1.94 -18.98 7.84
C LEU A 65 -0.85 -18.63 6.83
N VAL A 66 -1.12 -18.79 5.54
CA VAL A 66 -0.20 -18.42 4.46
C VAL A 66 0.09 -16.91 4.47
N ALA A 67 -0.91 -16.07 4.76
CA ALA A 67 -0.70 -14.63 4.88
C ALA A 67 0.20 -14.25 6.06
N TYR A 68 0.12 -14.98 7.18
CA TYR A 68 1.02 -14.82 8.32
C TYR A 68 2.45 -15.26 8.00
N LEU A 69 2.59 -16.34 7.24
CA LEU A 69 3.88 -16.85 6.76
C LEU A 69 4.40 -16.12 5.52
N GLY A 70 3.68 -15.12 5.03
CA GLY A 70 3.95 -14.43 3.76
C GLY A 70 5.34 -13.78 3.65
N LYS A 71 5.98 -13.48 4.79
CA LYS A 71 7.38 -12.99 4.82
C LYS A 71 8.41 -14.00 4.26
N TYR A 72 8.04 -15.28 4.15
CA TYR A 72 8.88 -16.35 3.60
C TYR A 72 8.51 -16.72 2.16
N LEU A 73 7.46 -16.11 1.60
CA LEU A 73 6.97 -16.38 0.26
C LEU A 73 7.31 -15.23 -0.69
N GLN A 74 7.52 -15.54 -1.95
CA GLN A 74 7.56 -14.53 -2.99
C GLN A 74 6.20 -13.81 -3.05
N TYR A 75 6.23 -12.49 -3.20
CA TYR A 75 5.04 -11.64 -3.18
C TYR A 75 3.96 -12.09 -4.17
N GLU A 76 4.36 -12.50 -5.38
CA GLU A 76 3.45 -13.00 -6.40
C GLU A 76 2.72 -14.27 -5.97
N ALA A 77 3.43 -15.27 -5.43
CA ALA A 77 2.87 -16.50 -4.94
C ALA A 77 1.88 -16.24 -3.80
N TRP A 78 2.29 -15.43 -2.84
CA TRP A 78 1.41 -14.98 -1.77
C TRP A 78 0.14 -14.31 -2.30
N ARG A 79 0.26 -13.41 -3.27
CA ARG A 79 -0.87 -12.68 -3.87
C ARG A 79 -1.85 -13.62 -4.58
N TRP A 80 -1.36 -14.65 -5.28
CA TRP A 80 -2.20 -15.64 -5.93
C TRP A 80 -2.97 -16.49 -4.91
N ILE A 81 -2.28 -17.00 -3.88
CA ILE A 81 -2.90 -17.78 -2.82
C ILE A 81 -3.95 -16.96 -2.08
N HIS A 82 -3.64 -15.71 -1.76
CA HIS A 82 -4.58 -14.82 -1.08
C HIS A 82 -5.87 -14.57 -1.87
N ARG A 83 -5.84 -14.67 -3.20
CA ARG A 83 -7.05 -14.58 -4.04
C ARG A 83 -8.01 -15.72 -3.84
N LEU A 84 -7.59 -16.87 -3.33
CA LEU A 84 -8.47 -17.99 -3.03
C LEU A 84 -9.51 -17.67 -1.95
N VAL A 85 -9.37 -16.54 -1.25
CA VAL A 85 -10.40 -16.04 -0.33
C VAL A 85 -11.77 -15.89 -1.00
N TYR A 86 -11.79 -15.65 -2.31
CA TYR A 86 -13.05 -15.57 -3.06
C TYR A 86 -13.69 -16.94 -3.22
N LEU A 87 -12.91 -18.01 -3.30
CA LEU A 87 -13.43 -19.37 -3.32
C LEU A 87 -14.06 -19.72 -1.97
N ALA A 88 -13.37 -19.42 -0.86
CA ALA A 88 -13.95 -19.56 0.48
C ALA A 88 -15.26 -18.77 0.63
N TYR A 89 -15.30 -17.54 0.10
CA TYR A 89 -16.50 -16.71 0.11
C TYR A 89 -17.66 -17.34 -0.68
N ILE A 90 -17.41 -17.89 -1.87
CA ILE A 90 -18.43 -18.56 -2.69
C ILE A 90 -18.98 -19.80 -1.96
N PHE A 91 -18.12 -20.65 -1.41
CA PHE A 91 -18.55 -21.79 -0.61
C PHE A 91 -19.35 -21.38 0.63
N GLY A 92 -18.94 -20.28 1.28
CA GLY A 92 -19.70 -19.71 2.40
C GLY A 92 -21.10 -19.24 1.98
N LEU A 93 -21.24 -18.60 0.82
CA LEU A 93 -22.56 -18.21 0.28
C LEU A 93 -23.43 -19.43 -0.04
N PHE A 94 -22.87 -20.49 -0.64
CA PHE A 94 -23.61 -21.74 -0.88
C PHE A 94 -24.05 -22.39 0.43
N HIS A 95 -23.18 -22.43 1.44
CA HIS A 95 -23.51 -22.94 2.76
C HIS A 95 -24.73 -22.20 3.35
N VAL A 96 -24.70 -20.88 3.37
CA VAL A 96 -25.80 -20.05 3.89
C VAL A 96 -27.08 -20.25 3.07
N TYR A 97 -26.98 -20.25 1.74
CA TYR A 97 -28.13 -20.48 0.87
C TYR A 97 -28.80 -21.83 1.11
N MET A 98 -28.01 -22.90 1.24
CA MET A 98 -28.55 -24.25 1.47
C MET A 98 -29.19 -24.42 2.84
N ILE A 99 -28.75 -23.67 3.87
CA ILE A 99 -29.35 -23.71 5.21
C ILE A 99 -30.59 -22.84 5.27
N MET A 100 -30.52 -21.62 4.75
CA MET A 100 -31.61 -20.64 4.87
C MET A 100 -32.72 -20.89 3.82
N GLY A 101 -32.36 -21.36 2.60
CA GLY A 101 -33.31 -21.59 1.54
C GLY A 101 -34.25 -20.40 1.28
N ASN A 102 -35.54 -20.66 1.22
CA ASN A 102 -36.55 -19.62 1.02
C ASN A 102 -36.61 -18.56 2.13
N ARG A 103 -36.03 -18.81 3.32
CA ARG A 103 -35.98 -17.83 4.40
C ARG A 103 -35.09 -16.63 4.05
N LEU A 104 -34.17 -16.76 3.08
CA LEU A 104 -33.41 -15.63 2.55
C LEU A 104 -34.31 -14.58 1.86
N LEU A 105 -35.47 -15.00 1.38
CA LEU A 105 -36.46 -14.13 0.72
C LEU A 105 -37.39 -13.46 1.72
N THR A 106 -37.35 -13.83 2.99
CA THR A 106 -38.14 -13.19 4.04
C THR A 106 -37.37 -11.99 4.59
N PHE A 107 -38.04 -10.84 4.70
CA PHE A 107 -37.45 -9.59 5.21
C PHE A 107 -37.29 -9.64 6.75
N ASN A 108 -36.54 -10.61 7.26
CA ASN A 108 -36.10 -10.62 8.65
C ASN A 108 -34.67 -10.07 8.76
N LEU A 109 -34.28 -9.63 9.95
CA LEU A 109 -32.99 -8.99 10.22
C LEU A 109 -31.80 -9.83 9.70
N LEU A 110 -31.83 -11.15 9.94
CA LEU A 110 -30.73 -12.04 9.53
C LEU A 110 -30.61 -12.10 8.00
N SER A 111 -31.72 -12.23 7.28
CA SER A 111 -31.73 -12.27 5.81
C SER A 111 -31.23 -10.96 5.21
N VAL A 112 -31.64 -9.83 5.77
CA VAL A 112 -31.18 -8.50 5.34
C VAL A 112 -29.66 -8.36 5.56
N VAL A 113 -29.15 -8.72 6.73
CA VAL A 113 -27.73 -8.64 7.05
C VAL A 113 -26.90 -9.54 6.10
N VAL A 114 -27.31 -10.80 5.93
CA VAL A 114 -26.64 -11.73 5.02
C VAL A 114 -26.66 -11.22 3.58
N GLY A 115 -27.82 -10.71 3.12
CA GLY A 115 -27.97 -10.14 1.79
C GLY A 115 -27.05 -8.93 1.54
N ILE A 116 -26.96 -8.02 2.50
CA ILE A 116 -26.06 -6.86 2.43
C ILE A 116 -24.61 -7.33 2.30
N TYR A 117 -24.15 -8.25 3.15
CA TYR A 117 -22.78 -8.75 3.08
C TYR A 117 -22.49 -9.50 1.79
N ALA A 118 -23.44 -10.26 1.27
CA ALA A 118 -23.33 -10.94 -0.02
C ALA A 118 -23.16 -9.94 -1.17
N ILE A 119 -24.00 -8.91 -1.22
CA ILE A 119 -23.94 -7.86 -2.24
C ILE A 119 -22.63 -7.06 -2.12
N LEU A 120 -22.23 -6.65 -0.92
CA LEU A 120 -21.01 -5.89 -0.71
C LEU A 120 -19.76 -6.69 -1.13
N GLY A 121 -19.70 -7.98 -0.83
CA GLY A 121 -18.59 -8.84 -1.24
C GLY A 121 -18.48 -8.99 -2.77
N LEU A 122 -19.61 -9.23 -3.44
CA LEU A 122 -19.67 -9.33 -4.90
C LEU A 122 -19.36 -7.98 -5.57
N ALA A 123 -19.91 -6.88 -5.08
CA ALA A 123 -19.65 -5.53 -5.57
C ALA A 123 -18.17 -5.14 -5.41
N ALA A 124 -17.57 -5.43 -4.25
CA ALA A 124 -16.15 -5.20 -4.02
C ALA A 124 -15.28 -6.01 -5.01
N ARG A 125 -15.65 -7.25 -5.31
CA ARG A 125 -14.95 -8.08 -6.30
C ARG A 125 -15.08 -7.51 -7.70
N PHE A 126 -16.30 -7.14 -8.10
CA PHE A 126 -16.56 -6.51 -9.39
C PHE A 126 -15.75 -5.20 -9.55
N TYR A 127 -15.75 -4.36 -8.53
CA TYR A 127 -14.96 -3.14 -8.50
C TYR A 127 -13.46 -3.42 -8.73
N ILE A 128 -12.87 -4.36 -8.01
CA ILE A 128 -11.43 -4.67 -8.13
C ILE A 128 -11.07 -5.19 -9.52
N ILE A 129 -11.92 -6.05 -10.11
CA ILE A 129 -11.61 -6.68 -11.41
C ILE A 129 -11.80 -5.68 -12.56
N PHE A 130 -12.91 -4.97 -12.57
CA PHE A 130 -13.35 -4.24 -13.76
C PHE A 130 -13.15 -2.72 -13.68
N LEU A 131 -13.24 -2.16 -12.47
CA LEU A 131 -13.25 -0.70 -12.31
C LEU A 131 -11.95 -0.15 -11.74
N TYR A 132 -11.35 -0.80 -10.74
CA TYR A 132 -10.20 -0.27 -10.03
C TYR A 132 -9.05 0.15 -10.96
N GLN A 133 -8.68 -0.71 -11.91
CA GLN A 133 -7.59 -0.42 -12.85
C GLN A 133 -7.87 0.79 -13.76
N LYS A 134 -9.13 0.99 -14.14
CA LYS A 134 -9.56 2.07 -15.03
C LYS A 134 -9.70 3.40 -14.30
N ILE A 135 -10.13 3.36 -13.04
CA ILE A 135 -10.43 4.55 -12.24
C ILE A 135 -9.17 5.07 -11.52
N SER A 136 -8.30 4.17 -11.05
CA SER A 136 -7.18 4.54 -10.19
C SER A 136 -5.97 5.06 -10.95
N PHE A 137 -5.57 4.41 -12.05
CA PHE A 137 -4.34 4.75 -12.78
C PHE A 137 -4.60 5.73 -13.92
N THR A 138 -5.09 6.92 -13.59
CA THR A 138 -5.53 7.93 -14.56
C THR A 138 -4.48 9.00 -14.87
N TYR A 139 -3.38 9.07 -14.13
CA TYR A 139 -2.27 9.95 -14.41
C TYR A 139 -1.24 9.21 -15.28
N LEU A 140 -1.45 9.28 -16.59
CA LEU A 140 -0.53 8.70 -17.56
C LEU A 140 0.66 9.64 -17.78
N GLY A 141 1.83 9.07 -18.03
CA GLY A 141 3.03 9.86 -18.25
C GLY A 141 4.17 9.07 -18.88
N LYS A 142 5.31 9.71 -18.94
CA LYS A 142 6.57 9.13 -19.41
C LYS A 142 7.70 9.51 -18.47
N ILE A 143 8.69 8.65 -18.37
CA ILE A 143 9.96 8.95 -17.70
C ILE A 143 10.73 9.93 -18.56
N THR A 144 11.09 11.07 -17.99
CA THR A 144 11.83 12.14 -18.68
C THR A 144 13.28 12.18 -18.29
N ASN A 145 13.62 11.77 -17.06
CA ASN A 145 14.98 11.75 -16.59
C ASN A 145 15.23 10.63 -15.56
N LEU A 146 16.48 10.14 -15.51
CA LEU A 146 16.94 9.11 -14.57
C LEU A 146 18.29 9.57 -14.01
N LYS A 147 18.29 10.12 -12.79
CA LYS A 147 19.50 10.58 -12.13
C LYS A 147 19.99 9.52 -11.13
N ARG A 148 21.23 9.06 -11.29
CA ARG A 148 21.89 8.25 -10.26
C ARG A 148 22.29 9.15 -9.10
N LEU A 149 21.85 8.82 -7.89
CA LEU A 149 22.23 9.55 -6.68
C LEU A 149 23.46 8.90 -6.03
N ASN A 150 23.54 7.57 -6.10
CA ASN A 150 24.70 6.78 -5.70
C ASN A 150 24.69 5.41 -6.41
N HIS A 151 25.47 4.43 -5.92
CA HIS A 151 25.64 3.11 -6.53
C HIS A 151 24.37 2.22 -6.51
N ASP A 152 23.39 2.50 -5.64
CA ASP A 152 22.17 1.70 -5.49
C ASP A 152 20.87 2.51 -5.52
N THR A 153 20.93 3.83 -5.67
CA THR A 153 19.76 4.72 -5.57
C THR A 153 19.66 5.61 -6.81
N ARG A 154 18.44 5.67 -7.38
CA ARG A 154 18.09 6.55 -8.50
C ARG A 154 16.93 7.47 -8.15
N GLU A 155 16.97 8.68 -8.65
CA GLU A 155 15.81 9.56 -8.78
C GLU A 155 15.24 9.43 -10.18
N ILE A 156 13.91 9.25 -10.25
CA ILE A 156 13.12 9.10 -11.46
C ILE A 156 12.26 10.35 -11.61
N GLU A 157 12.42 11.05 -12.73
CA GLU A 157 11.55 12.15 -13.10
C GLU A 157 10.50 11.67 -14.09
N ILE A 158 9.24 12.00 -13.82
CA ILE A 158 8.09 11.64 -14.64
C ILE A 158 7.36 12.90 -15.08
N HIS A 159 7.06 13.00 -16.38
CA HIS A 159 6.15 14.02 -16.89
C HIS A 159 4.78 13.41 -17.17
N LEU A 160 3.76 13.90 -16.46
CA LEU A 160 2.39 13.41 -16.50
C LEU A 160 1.55 14.17 -17.54
N SER A 161 0.50 13.55 -18.06
CA SER A 161 -0.44 14.14 -19.01
C SER A 161 -1.28 15.29 -18.43
N ARG A 162 -1.43 15.33 -17.10
CA ARG A 162 -2.17 16.36 -16.37
C ARG A 162 -1.50 16.67 -15.02
N PRO A 163 -1.79 17.83 -14.41
CA PRO A 163 -1.24 18.16 -13.09
C PRO A 163 -1.58 17.12 -12.03
N PHE A 164 -0.60 16.82 -11.17
CA PHE A 164 -0.73 15.89 -10.05
C PHE A 164 -0.68 16.67 -8.73
N HIS A 165 -1.71 16.47 -7.91
CA HIS A 165 -1.82 17.13 -6.61
C HIS A 165 -1.47 16.15 -5.50
N TYR A 166 -0.54 16.53 -4.66
CA TYR A 166 -0.12 15.78 -3.47
C TYR A 166 0.30 16.76 -2.37
N GLN A 167 0.55 16.23 -1.19
CA GLN A 167 1.16 16.95 -0.07
C GLN A 167 2.50 16.29 0.25
N ALA A 168 3.51 17.08 0.58
CA ALA A 168 4.82 16.55 0.93
C ALA A 168 4.72 15.52 2.06
N GLY A 169 5.40 14.39 1.89
CA GLY A 169 5.31 13.23 2.77
C GLY A 169 4.39 12.11 2.27
N GLN A 170 3.58 12.37 1.25
CA GLN A 170 2.73 11.36 0.63
C GLN A 170 3.51 10.45 -0.33
N PHE A 171 2.91 9.31 -0.65
CA PHE A 171 3.38 8.34 -1.63
C PHE A 171 2.31 8.08 -2.70
N ALA A 172 2.72 7.48 -3.82
CA ALA A 172 1.80 7.07 -4.88
C ALA A 172 2.17 5.69 -5.40
N PHE A 173 1.20 4.98 -6.01
CA PHE A 173 1.48 3.73 -6.70
C PHE A 173 1.87 4.03 -8.14
N LEU A 174 3.03 3.51 -8.53
CA LEU A 174 3.59 3.64 -9.87
C LEU A 174 3.48 2.32 -10.62
N LYS A 175 3.02 2.36 -11.86
CA LYS A 175 3.11 1.29 -12.86
C LYS A 175 4.07 1.69 -13.95
N ILE A 176 4.90 0.76 -14.38
CA ILE A 176 5.85 0.95 -15.48
C ILE A 176 5.43 0.02 -16.62
N PHE A 177 5.28 0.60 -17.82
CA PHE A 177 4.95 -0.13 -19.06
C PHE A 177 6.20 -0.18 -19.94
N GLN A 178 7.08 -1.07 -19.61
CA GLN A 178 8.30 -1.37 -20.37
C GLN A 178 8.47 -2.89 -20.43
N GLU A 179 8.94 -3.41 -21.53
CA GLU A 179 9.28 -4.82 -21.68
C GLU A 179 10.25 -5.26 -20.57
N GLY A 180 10.03 -6.43 -19.98
CA GLY A 180 10.78 -6.93 -18.84
C GLY A 180 10.36 -6.35 -17.48
N PHE A 181 9.33 -5.49 -17.44
CA PHE A 181 8.78 -4.96 -16.19
C PHE A 181 7.44 -5.58 -15.86
N GLU A 182 7.24 -5.81 -14.58
CA GLU A 182 5.95 -6.19 -14.04
C GLU A 182 4.95 -5.04 -14.12
N THR A 183 3.73 -5.32 -14.56
CA THR A 183 2.65 -4.32 -14.62
C THR A 183 1.95 -4.11 -13.27
N ALA A 184 2.40 -4.79 -12.21
CA ALA A 184 1.89 -4.58 -10.86
C ALA A 184 2.25 -3.18 -10.35
N PRO A 185 1.33 -2.50 -9.66
CA PRO A 185 1.62 -1.19 -9.08
C PRO A 185 2.45 -1.33 -7.80
N HIS A 186 3.53 -0.56 -7.70
CA HIS A 186 4.39 -0.49 -6.52
C HIS A 186 4.33 0.89 -5.86
N PRO A 187 4.28 0.97 -4.52
CA PRO A 187 4.23 2.22 -3.78
C PRO A 187 5.63 2.85 -3.69
N PHE A 188 5.72 4.13 -3.99
CA PHE A 188 6.93 4.93 -3.81
C PHE A 188 6.59 6.27 -3.17
N SER A 189 7.39 6.69 -2.19
CA SER A 189 7.28 8.03 -1.64
C SER A 189 7.60 9.06 -2.71
N ILE A 190 6.76 10.09 -2.79
CA ILE A 190 7.00 11.22 -3.69
C ILE A 190 8.16 12.02 -3.11
N SER A 191 9.25 12.15 -3.85
CA SER A 191 10.43 12.91 -3.44
C SER A 191 10.41 14.36 -3.90
N GLY A 192 9.37 14.78 -4.61
CA GLY A 192 9.13 16.14 -5.07
C GLY A 192 8.23 16.17 -6.30
N GLY A 193 7.87 17.36 -6.75
CA GLY A 193 7.12 17.57 -7.98
C GLY A 193 6.44 18.93 -8.03
N GLN A 194 6.11 19.37 -9.23
CA GLN A 194 5.33 20.57 -9.46
C GLN A 194 4.52 20.45 -10.75
N GLY A 195 3.25 20.76 -10.68
CA GLY A 195 2.36 20.71 -11.84
C GLY A 195 2.27 19.31 -12.45
N ARG A 196 2.88 19.09 -13.61
CA ARG A 196 2.89 17.80 -14.31
C ARG A 196 4.16 16.97 -14.05
N THR A 197 5.14 17.52 -13.36
CA THR A 197 6.39 16.82 -13.08
C THR A 197 6.34 16.21 -11.69
N LEU A 198 6.75 14.94 -11.58
CA LEU A 198 6.74 14.17 -10.35
C LEU A 198 8.08 13.42 -10.20
N TYR A 199 8.64 13.41 -8.99
CA TYR A 199 9.89 12.74 -8.68
C TYR A 199 9.67 11.58 -7.71
N PHE A 200 10.29 10.44 -8.00
CA PHE A 200 10.40 9.30 -7.10
C PHE A 200 11.84 8.93 -6.91
N THR A 201 12.24 8.65 -5.67
CA THR A 201 13.58 8.16 -5.38
C THR A 201 13.50 6.70 -4.97
N VAL A 202 14.19 5.85 -5.72
CA VAL A 202 14.11 4.40 -5.59
C VAL A 202 15.48 3.82 -5.28
N LYS A 203 15.55 3.05 -4.18
CA LYS A 203 16.73 2.29 -3.78
C LYS A 203 16.58 0.84 -4.24
N ASN A 204 17.66 0.26 -4.75
CA ASN A 204 17.77 -1.16 -5.07
C ASN A 204 17.74 -2.01 -3.79
N SER A 205 16.56 -2.52 -3.41
CA SER A 205 16.35 -3.29 -2.18
C SER A 205 15.54 -4.58 -2.39
N GLY A 206 15.21 -4.91 -3.63
CA GLY A 206 14.49 -6.13 -4.02
C GLY A 206 14.36 -6.22 -5.53
N ASP A 207 13.85 -7.33 -6.05
CA ASP A 207 13.86 -7.66 -7.49
C ASP A 207 13.27 -6.57 -8.36
N HIS A 208 12.10 -6.02 -7.99
CA HIS A 208 11.46 -4.94 -8.75
C HIS A 208 12.29 -3.66 -8.75
N THR A 209 12.80 -3.24 -7.59
CA THR A 209 13.60 -2.02 -7.47
C THR A 209 14.98 -2.18 -8.10
N LYS A 210 15.54 -3.40 -8.11
CA LYS A 210 16.73 -3.73 -8.86
C LYS A 210 16.51 -3.56 -10.37
N ASN A 211 15.39 -4.09 -10.88
CA ASN A 211 15.03 -3.93 -12.27
C ASN A 211 14.85 -2.45 -12.66
N ILE A 212 14.24 -1.64 -11.78
CA ILE A 212 14.17 -0.18 -11.96
C ILE A 212 15.57 0.42 -12.03
N TYR A 213 16.47 0.05 -11.11
CA TYR A 213 17.82 0.61 -11.06
C TYR A 213 18.65 0.26 -12.29
N ASP A 214 18.58 -0.99 -12.75
CA ASP A 214 19.42 -1.50 -13.82
C ASP A 214 18.87 -1.19 -15.23
N ASN A 215 17.55 -1.38 -15.43
CA ASN A 215 16.97 -1.53 -16.77
C ASN A 215 15.95 -0.45 -17.16
N LEU A 216 15.52 0.42 -16.23
CA LEU A 216 14.54 1.46 -16.56
C LEU A 216 15.09 2.46 -17.56
N LYS A 217 14.29 2.80 -18.60
CA LYS A 217 14.68 3.67 -19.71
C LYS A 217 13.90 4.97 -19.72
N ILE A 218 14.56 6.04 -20.12
CA ILE A 218 13.89 7.31 -20.46
C ILE A 218 12.92 7.06 -21.62
N GLY A 219 11.75 7.68 -21.58
CA GLY A 219 10.68 7.50 -22.56
C GLY A 219 9.70 6.37 -22.19
N SER A 220 10.00 5.51 -21.20
CA SER A 220 9.10 4.46 -20.76
C SER A 220 7.77 5.05 -20.29
N LYS A 221 6.66 4.45 -20.74
CA LYS A 221 5.33 4.85 -20.34
C LYS A 221 5.07 4.43 -18.89
N VAL A 222 4.40 5.28 -18.16
CA VAL A 222 4.02 5.03 -16.76
C VAL A 222 2.59 5.43 -16.50
N ALA A 223 2.02 4.87 -15.44
CA ALA A 223 0.75 5.33 -14.88
C ALA A 223 0.90 5.47 -13.35
N VAL A 224 0.43 6.58 -12.85
CA VAL A 224 0.40 6.88 -11.42
C VAL A 224 -1.04 6.87 -10.94
N ASP A 225 -1.25 6.33 -9.76
CA ASP A 225 -2.51 6.44 -9.03
C ASP A 225 -2.54 7.80 -8.33
N ARG A 226 -3.47 8.02 -7.42
CA ARG A 226 -3.52 9.20 -6.57
C ARG A 226 -2.44 9.18 -5.48
N ALA A 227 -2.29 10.31 -4.78
CA ALA A 227 -1.46 10.39 -3.58
C ALA A 227 -2.16 9.75 -2.37
N TYR A 228 -1.37 9.12 -1.51
CA TYR A 228 -1.77 8.42 -0.28
C TYR A 228 -0.88 8.82 0.88
N GLY A 229 -1.38 8.60 2.08
CA GLY A 229 -0.61 8.79 3.31
C GLY A 229 -0.91 10.10 4.03
N HIS A 230 -0.65 10.11 5.34
CA HIS A 230 -0.95 11.20 6.25
C HIS A 230 0.30 11.68 7.00
N MET A 231 1.50 11.37 6.51
CA MET A 231 2.74 11.94 7.04
C MET A 231 2.90 13.36 6.48
N ILE A 232 2.18 14.32 7.08
CA ILE A 232 2.14 15.70 6.60
C ILE A 232 2.85 16.59 7.63
N MET A 233 4.11 16.93 7.35
CA MET A 233 4.96 17.72 8.25
C MET A 233 4.40 19.11 8.54
N LYS A 234 3.69 19.71 7.60
CA LYS A 234 3.03 21.02 7.77
C LYS A 234 2.01 21.04 8.91
N GLN A 235 1.36 19.92 9.21
CA GLN A 235 0.35 19.80 10.26
C GLN A 235 0.94 19.57 11.67
N GLY A 236 2.24 19.35 11.79
CA GLY A 236 2.92 19.13 13.06
C GLY A 236 3.06 20.40 13.90
N GLN A 237 3.52 20.22 15.16
CA GLN A 237 3.84 21.28 16.09
C GLN A 237 4.94 22.20 15.54
N GLU A 238 5.13 23.37 16.19
CA GLU A 238 6.20 24.32 15.82
C GLU A 238 7.60 23.74 16.02
N ASN A 239 7.79 22.91 17.05
CA ASN A 239 9.04 22.18 17.29
C ASN A 239 8.84 20.73 16.82
N GLN A 240 9.65 20.30 15.86
CA GLN A 240 9.57 18.96 15.27
C GLN A 240 10.90 18.23 15.37
N VAL A 241 10.83 16.93 15.55
CA VAL A 241 11.95 16.00 15.38
C VAL A 241 11.65 15.13 14.17
N TRP A 242 12.52 15.19 13.19
CA TRP A 242 12.45 14.33 12.00
C TRP A 242 13.51 13.23 12.11
N ILE A 243 13.13 12.01 11.81
CA ILE A 243 14.03 10.86 11.85
C ILE A 243 13.91 10.10 10.54
N ALA A 244 15.02 9.97 9.82
CA ALA A 244 15.09 9.22 8.58
C ALA A 244 16.23 8.19 8.61
N GLY A 245 15.98 7.00 8.06
CA GLY A 245 16.97 5.96 7.83
C GLY A 245 17.09 5.64 6.35
N GLY A 246 18.30 5.73 5.77
CA GLY A 246 18.55 5.41 4.37
C GLY A 246 17.55 6.08 3.42
N ILE A 247 16.86 5.28 2.57
CA ILE A 247 15.88 5.80 1.60
C ILE A 247 14.60 6.38 2.25
N GLY A 248 14.37 6.14 3.53
CA GLY A 248 13.28 6.75 4.30
C GLY A 248 13.37 8.28 4.41
N ILE A 249 14.42 8.89 3.88
CA ILE A 249 14.59 10.34 3.75
C ILE A 249 13.61 10.97 2.73
N THR A 250 13.11 10.20 1.77
CA THR A 250 12.34 10.73 0.62
C THR A 250 11.13 11.59 0.97
N PRO A 251 10.30 11.30 1.99
CA PRO A 251 9.20 12.17 2.37
C PRO A 251 9.67 13.56 2.83
N PHE A 252 10.80 13.62 3.51
CA PHE A 252 11.40 14.89 4.00
C PHE A 252 12.00 15.69 2.84
N ILE A 253 12.61 15.02 1.85
CA ILE A 253 13.10 15.69 0.63
C ILE A 253 11.94 16.34 -0.13
N SER A 254 10.79 15.67 -0.19
CA SER A 254 9.59 16.28 -0.77
C SER A 254 9.21 17.57 -0.08
N TYR A 255 9.21 17.58 1.25
CA TYR A 255 8.89 18.78 2.04
C TYR A 255 9.91 19.91 1.84
N ILE A 256 11.19 19.60 1.89
CA ILE A 256 12.29 20.56 1.69
C ILE A 256 12.20 21.23 0.31
N ARG A 257 11.86 20.46 -0.72
CA ARG A 257 11.69 20.99 -2.08
C ARG A 257 10.47 21.90 -2.24
N GLU A 258 9.39 21.61 -1.52
CA GLU A 258 8.16 22.43 -1.56
C GLU A 258 8.24 23.66 -0.66
N HIS A 259 9.06 23.63 0.39
CA HIS A 259 9.16 24.67 1.41
C HIS A 259 10.62 25.12 1.53
N PRO A 260 11.13 25.94 0.60
CA PRO A 260 12.53 26.39 0.62
C PRO A 260 12.88 27.24 1.84
N ILE A 261 11.86 27.84 2.47
CA ILE A 261 11.98 28.56 3.76
C ILE A 261 11.14 27.81 4.78
N LEU A 262 11.75 27.47 5.90
CA LEU A 262 11.13 26.75 6.98
C LEU A 262 10.52 27.71 8.01
N ASP A 263 9.27 27.49 8.38
CA ASP A 263 8.53 28.26 9.38
C ASP A 263 8.52 27.60 10.78
N LYS A 264 9.23 26.49 10.94
CA LYS A 264 9.23 25.64 12.16
C LYS A 264 10.64 25.33 12.61
N LYS A 265 10.81 25.05 13.90
CA LYS A 265 12.09 24.53 14.42
C LYS A 265 12.14 23.00 14.21
N VAL A 266 13.14 22.54 13.49
CA VAL A 266 13.30 21.12 13.13
C VAL A 266 14.68 20.63 13.51
N ASN A 267 14.74 19.56 14.30
CA ASN A 267 15.93 18.72 14.47
C ASN A 267 15.79 17.50 13.57
N PHE A 268 16.62 17.40 12.54
CA PHE A 268 16.55 16.32 11.57
C PHE A 268 17.68 15.31 11.75
N TYR A 269 17.36 14.13 12.20
CA TYR A 269 18.28 13.00 12.37
C TYR A 269 18.23 12.11 11.13
N TYR A 270 19.35 12.06 10.39
CA TYR A 270 19.47 11.22 9.21
C TYR A 270 20.53 10.12 9.43
N SER A 271 20.06 8.88 9.56
CA SER A 271 20.91 7.70 9.73
C SER A 271 21.16 7.01 8.39
N PHE A 272 22.41 6.61 8.15
CA PHE A 272 22.85 5.87 6.97
C PHE A 272 24.01 4.95 7.33
N ARG A 273 24.25 3.94 6.51
CA ARG A 273 25.34 2.97 6.71
C ARG A 273 26.46 3.24 5.71
N GLY A 274 27.48 4.00 6.14
CA GLY A 274 28.55 4.47 5.27
C GLY A 274 28.15 5.71 4.46
N LYS A 275 29.08 6.65 4.35
CA LYS A 275 28.85 7.96 3.73
C LYS A 275 28.43 7.86 2.27
N GLU A 276 28.86 6.84 1.55
CA GLU A 276 28.50 6.56 0.15
C GLU A 276 27.03 6.18 -0.03
N ASN A 277 26.34 5.77 1.04
CA ASN A 277 24.91 5.45 1.04
C ASN A 277 24.02 6.64 1.42
N ALA A 278 24.61 7.73 1.87
CA ALA A 278 23.86 8.93 2.18
C ALA A 278 23.49 9.68 0.91
N VAL A 279 22.19 9.82 0.65
CA VAL A 279 21.69 10.58 -0.51
C VAL A 279 21.22 11.96 -0.08
N TYR A 280 21.27 12.92 -1.01
CA TYR A 280 20.81 14.31 -0.81
C TYR A 280 21.57 15.15 0.23
N LEU A 281 22.79 14.76 0.61
CA LEU A 281 23.57 15.49 1.62
C LEU A 281 23.80 16.97 1.24
N ASP A 282 24.10 17.24 -0.03
CA ASP A 282 24.33 18.60 -0.50
C ASP A 282 23.05 19.44 -0.41
N LEU A 283 21.91 18.86 -0.77
CA LEU A 283 20.59 19.51 -0.64
C LEU A 283 20.28 19.83 0.84
N LEU A 284 20.55 18.89 1.73
CA LEU A 284 20.28 19.06 3.16
C LEU A 284 21.16 20.14 3.78
N ARG A 285 22.45 20.18 3.43
CA ARG A 285 23.37 21.20 3.92
C ARG A 285 23.06 22.58 3.37
N ASP A 286 22.69 22.66 2.09
CA ASP A 286 22.23 23.92 1.48
C ASP A 286 20.95 24.41 2.17
N TYR A 287 20.01 23.49 2.48
CA TYR A 287 18.79 23.82 3.18
C TYR A 287 19.07 24.30 4.62
N GLU A 288 19.95 23.64 5.36
CA GLU A 288 20.40 24.02 6.70
C GLU A 288 21.02 25.43 6.70
N SER A 289 21.88 25.72 5.74
CA SER A 289 22.54 27.05 5.62
C SER A 289 21.55 28.17 5.38
N LYS A 290 20.40 27.91 4.77
CA LYS A 290 19.33 28.88 4.46
C LYS A 290 18.25 28.99 5.54
N ASN A 291 18.19 28.01 6.45
CA ASN A 291 17.14 27.90 7.47
C ASN A 291 17.75 27.72 8.86
N PRO A 292 18.02 28.80 9.62
CA PRO A 292 18.66 28.72 10.94
C PRO A 292 17.88 27.86 11.97
N GLN A 293 16.59 27.66 11.78
CA GLN A 293 15.76 26.81 12.63
C GLN A 293 15.80 25.30 12.24
N PHE A 294 16.55 24.94 11.21
CA PHE A 294 16.77 23.55 10.79
C PHE A 294 18.16 23.09 11.24
N GLU A 295 18.23 22.06 12.06
CA GLU A 295 19.47 21.47 12.56
C GLU A 295 19.59 20.04 12.03
N LEU A 296 20.67 19.75 11.29
CA LEU A 296 20.93 18.48 10.66
C LEU A 296 21.92 17.62 11.47
N HIS A 297 21.44 16.49 11.95
CA HIS A 297 22.25 15.48 12.67
C HIS A 297 22.48 14.27 11.78
N LEU A 298 23.71 14.08 11.32
CA LEU A 298 24.11 12.95 10.47
C LEU A 298 24.66 11.81 11.35
N ILE A 299 24.07 10.63 11.22
CA ILE A 299 24.41 9.42 11.98
C ILE A 299 24.90 8.36 11.00
N ASP A 300 26.20 8.08 11.05
CA ASP A 300 26.79 6.99 10.27
C ASP A 300 26.88 5.73 11.13
N SER A 301 25.98 4.78 10.91
CA SER A 301 25.91 3.53 11.69
C SER A 301 27.05 2.53 11.43
N THR A 302 28.05 2.90 10.65
CA THR A 302 29.32 2.12 10.54
C THR A 302 30.36 2.55 11.55
N LYS A 303 30.12 3.63 12.29
CA LYS A 303 31.08 4.24 13.20
C LYS A 303 30.77 4.02 14.68
N ASP A 304 29.73 3.23 14.98
CA ASP A 304 29.34 2.84 16.35
C ASP A 304 30.02 1.53 16.76
#